data_10e7a3bcfd7c0beb61b0e67b5ef1872f
#
_entry.id   10e7a3bcfd7c0beb61b0e67b5ef1872f
#
_cell.length_a   1.000
_cell.length_b   1.000
_cell.length_c   1.000
_cell.angle_alpha   90.00
_cell.angle_beta   90.00
_cell.angle_gamma   90.00
#
_symmetry.space_group_name_H-M   'P 1'
#
loop_
_entity.id
_entity.type
_entity.pdbx_description
1 polymer ?
#
loop_
_entity_poly.entity_id
_entity_poly.type
_entity_poly.pdbx_seq_one_letter_code
_entity_poly.pdbx_strand_id
1 'polypeptide(L)'
;LPPSIHAEDFSGSLWHGSAGKISVDARDAGALEWRLHPASLFGMTLAADIHWVKIGFVIDAALQLTHHGYTAHNLSGGGPVEDLRDFGVGAGWRGTANIQFSELAGDFDRPTALAGDIQVANLTSAQFADGADLGGYDLHLGANAVDADGNIAAQLNDTGGPLDVQATVRVSMKERRALLTGALTARPDAPPALLQQIDGLSQLRGRDSQGRIPMDFEFNF
;
A
#
# COMPACT_ATOMS: atom_id res chain seq x y z
N LEU A 1 -6.14 10.98 23.62
CA LEU A 1 -5.25 10.39 22.62
C LEU A 1 -4.18 9.57 23.33
N PRO A 2 -3.75 8.44 22.77
CA PRO A 2 -2.58 7.71 23.26
C PRO A 2 -1.35 8.63 23.37
N PRO A 3 -0.40 8.38 24.29
CA PRO A 3 0.77 9.25 24.46
C PRO A 3 1.64 9.43 23.21
N SER A 4 1.56 8.50 22.29
CA SER A 4 2.29 8.52 21.01
C SER A 4 1.66 9.39 19.92
N ILE A 5 0.40 9.85 20.10
CA ILE A 5 -0.31 10.65 19.08
C ILE A 5 -0.44 12.09 19.58
N HIS A 6 0.14 13.02 18.84
CA HIS A 6 0.01 14.45 19.04
C HIS A 6 -0.68 15.06 17.83
N ALA A 7 -1.62 15.97 18.06
CA ALA A 7 -2.30 16.71 17.00
C ALA A 7 -2.32 18.19 17.37
N GLU A 8 -2.02 19.02 16.39
CA GLU A 8 -1.89 20.49 16.52
C GLU A 8 -2.74 21.17 15.44
N ASP A 9 -2.92 22.47 15.59
CA ASP A 9 -3.63 23.33 14.62
C ASP A 9 -5.07 22.86 14.35
N PHE A 10 -5.80 22.61 15.45
CA PHE A 10 -7.21 22.25 15.36
C PHE A 10 -8.05 23.41 14.89
N SER A 11 -8.94 23.16 13.95
CA SER A 11 -9.97 24.09 13.52
C SER A 11 -11.33 23.41 13.36
N GLY A 12 -12.41 24.19 13.41
CA GLY A 12 -13.77 23.68 13.27
C GLY A 12 -14.39 23.16 14.56
N SER A 13 -15.17 22.11 14.46
CA SER A 13 -15.93 21.49 15.56
C SER A 13 -15.68 19.98 15.62
N LEU A 14 -16.22 19.32 16.65
CA LEU A 14 -16.19 17.86 16.73
C LEU A 14 -16.83 17.19 15.49
N TRP A 15 -17.91 17.79 14.97
CA TRP A 15 -18.67 17.21 13.86
C TRP A 15 -18.04 17.48 12.49
N HIS A 16 -17.30 18.55 12.37
CA HIS A 16 -16.64 18.96 11.15
C HIS A 16 -15.41 19.78 11.52
N GLY A 17 -14.27 19.22 11.37
CA GLY A 17 -13.03 19.86 11.79
C GLY A 17 -11.82 19.36 11.04
N SER A 18 -10.68 19.95 11.38
CA SER A 18 -9.39 19.57 10.87
C SER A 18 -8.31 19.65 11.94
N ALA A 19 -7.26 18.86 11.75
CA ALA A 19 -5.99 18.96 12.44
C ALA A 19 -4.91 19.21 11.38
N GLY A 20 -4.27 20.37 11.42
CA GLY A 20 -3.28 20.78 10.41
C GLY A 20 -1.98 19.97 10.50
N LYS A 21 -1.70 19.41 11.68
CA LYS A 21 -0.53 18.57 11.89
C LYS A 21 -0.84 17.45 12.88
N ILE A 22 -0.60 16.23 12.43
CA ILE A 22 -0.64 15.04 13.27
C ILE A 22 0.76 14.43 13.31
N SER A 23 1.21 14.00 14.49
CA SER A 23 2.43 13.22 14.64
C SER A 23 2.17 11.97 15.46
N VAL A 24 2.75 10.86 15.02
CA VAL A 24 2.69 9.54 15.67
C VAL A 24 4.12 9.11 15.98
N ASP A 25 4.40 8.84 17.24
CA ASP A 25 5.76 8.50 17.70
C ASP A 25 6.82 9.51 17.25
N ALA A 26 6.49 10.81 17.34
CA ALA A 26 7.30 11.95 16.91
C ALA A 26 7.58 12.02 15.38
N ARG A 27 6.92 11.19 14.57
CA ARG A 27 6.97 11.27 13.10
C ARG A 27 5.77 12.06 12.60
N ASP A 28 6.00 12.93 11.63
CA ASP A 28 4.93 13.66 10.96
C ASP A 28 4.00 12.67 10.24
N ALA A 29 2.73 12.67 10.60
CA ALA A 29 1.67 11.88 9.99
C ALA A 29 0.76 12.71 9.07
N GLY A 30 1.06 14.00 8.84
CA GLY A 30 0.31 14.86 7.93
C GLY A 30 -0.87 15.57 8.57
N ALA A 31 -1.80 16.03 7.74
CA ALA A 31 -3.01 16.72 8.12
C ALA A 31 -4.25 15.82 7.92
N LEU A 32 -5.27 16.04 8.73
CA LEU A 32 -6.51 15.28 8.68
C LEU A 32 -7.70 16.23 8.76
N GLU A 33 -8.64 16.05 7.84
CA GLU A 33 -9.96 16.64 7.92
C GLU A 33 -10.99 15.54 8.17
N TRP A 34 -12.02 15.85 8.96
CA TRP A 34 -13.08 14.89 9.24
C TRP A 34 -14.46 15.54 9.21
N ARG A 35 -15.44 14.75 8.81
CA ARG A 35 -16.86 15.07 8.93
C ARG A 35 -17.57 13.89 9.57
N LEU A 36 -17.96 14.04 10.84
CA LEU A 36 -18.75 13.03 11.56
C LEU A 36 -20.21 13.10 11.16
N HIS A 37 -20.85 11.93 11.08
CA HIS A 37 -22.27 11.77 10.80
C HIS A 37 -23.05 11.52 12.10
N PRO A 38 -23.68 12.55 12.75
CA PRO A 38 -24.32 12.39 14.04
C PRO A 38 -25.44 11.34 14.07
N ALA A 39 -26.13 11.17 12.95
CA ALA A 39 -27.22 10.18 12.83
C ALA A 39 -26.74 8.72 13.05
N SER A 40 -25.48 8.41 12.77
CA SER A 40 -24.93 7.07 12.96
C SER A 40 -24.82 6.66 14.44
N LEU A 41 -24.76 7.65 15.35
CA LEU A 41 -24.68 7.41 16.79
C LEU A 41 -25.94 6.73 17.34
N PHE A 42 -27.10 6.93 16.71
CA PHE A 42 -28.33 6.21 17.09
C PHE A 42 -28.21 4.68 16.84
N GLY A 43 -27.32 4.27 15.91
CA GLY A 43 -26.97 2.86 15.64
C GLY A 43 -25.74 2.37 16.42
N MET A 44 -25.25 3.09 17.44
CA MET A 44 -24.01 2.80 18.17
C MET A 44 -22.79 2.68 17.24
N THR A 45 -22.80 3.43 16.17
CA THR A 45 -21.73 3.50 15.18
C THR A 45 -21.23 4.94 15.11
N LEU A 46 -19.92 5.14 15.06
CA LEU A 46 -19.32 6.41 14.72
C LEU A 46 -18.93 6.38 13.25
N ALA A 47 -19.67 7.12 12.41
CA ALA A 47 -19.35 7.24 10.99
C ALA A 47 -18.74 8.61 10.69
N ALA A 48 -17.72 8.62 9.84
CA ALA A 48 -17.00 9.81 9.42
C ALA A 48 -16.52 9.70 7.99
N ASP A 49 -16.60 10.79 7.23
CA ASP A 49 -15.75 10.97 6.05
C ASP A 49 -14.43 11.57 6.52
N ILE A 50 -13.34 11.02 6.04
CA ILE A 50 -11.98 11.48 6.34
C ILE A 50 -11.27 11.87 5.05
N HIS A 51 -10.52 12.97 5.12
CA HIS A 51 -9.59 13.42 4.11
C HIS A 51 -8.23 13.61 4.77
N TRP A 52 -7.26 12.80 4.37
CA TRP A 52 -5.92 12.82 4.94
C TRP A 52 -4.90 13.21 3.87
N VAL A 53 -4.01 14.13 4.24
CA VAL A 53 -2.97 14.66 3.34
C VAL A 53 -1.62 14.60 4.03
N LYS A 54 -0.63 14.02 3.37
CA LYS A 54 0.77 14.06 3.79
C LYS A 54 1.68 14.21 2.57
N ILE A 55 2.36 15.37 2.47
CA ILE A 55 3.43 15.66 1.48
C ILE A 55 3.12 15.08 0.08
N GLY A 56 2.01 15.53 -0.54
CA GLY A 56 1.63 15.09 -1.90
C GLY A 56 0.87 13.78 -1.98
N PHE A 57 0.77 13.01 -0.89
CA PHE A 57 -0.08 11.84 -0.79
C PHE A 57 -1.44 12.23 -0.18
N VAL A 58 -2.52 11.83 -0.82
CA VAL A 58 -3.89 12.14 -0.40
C VAL A 58 -4.67 10.84 -0.26
N ILE A 59 -5.46 10.71 0.81
CA ILE A 59 -6.38 9.59 1.03
C ILE A 59 -7.74 10.12 1.46
N ASP A 60 -8.78 9.66 0.79
CA ASP A 60 -10.18 9.84 1.14
C ASP A 60 -10.80 8.51 1.53
N ALA A 61 -11.62 8.49 2.57
CA ALA A 61 -12.34 7.29 2.98
C ALA A 61 -13.61 7.62 3.77
N ALA A 62 -14.63 6.77 3.65
CA ALA A 62 -15.77 6.73 4.55
C ALA A 62 -15.51 5.67 5.64
N LEU A 63 -15.26 6.12 6.86
CA LEU A 63 -14.91 5.28 8.01
C LEU A 63 -16.13 5.06 8.90
N GLN A 64 -16.31 3.84 9.38
CA GLN A 64 -17.26 3.48 10.41
C GLN A 64 -16.55 2.75 11.54
N LEU A 65 -16.75 3.20 12.77
CA LEU A 65 -16.22 2.58 13.98
C LEU A 65 -17.38 2.07 14.82
N THR A 66 -17.26 0.85 15.29
CA THR A 66 -18.15 0.19 16.24
C THR A 66 -17.37 -0.25 17.46
N HIS A 67 -18.04 -0.79 18.45
CA HIS A 67 -17.35 -1.37 19.61
C HIS A 67 -16.63 -2.71 19.29
N HIS A 68 -16.87 -3.29 18.12
CA HIS A 68 -16.22 -4.53 17.69
C HIS A 68 -15.04 -4.31 16.72
N GLY A 69 -14.98 -3.15 16.05
CA GLY A 69 -13.96 -2.90 15.06
C GLY A 69 -14.27 -1.72 14.16
N TYR A 70 -13.68 -1.75 12.98
CA TYR A 70 -13.80 -0.68 11.99
C TYR A 70 -14.12 -1.22 10.60
N THR A 71 -14.75 -0.38 9.79
CA THR A 71 -14.94 -0.59 8.36
C THR A 71 -14.68 0.73 7.63
N ALA A 72 -13.90 0.68 6.57
CA ALA A 72 -13.73 1.79 5.65
C ALA A 72 -14.22 1.37 4.27
N HIS A 73 -15.01 2.21 3.64
CA HIS A 73 -15.51 2.03 2.29
C HIS A 73 -15.01 3.14 1.39
N ASN A 74 -14.90 2.82 0.08
CA ASN A 74 -14.50 3.79 -0.94
C ASN A 74 -13.20 4.52 -0.58
N LEU A 75 -12.26 3.79 0.04
CA LEU A 75 -10.95 4.36 0.32
C LEU A 75 -10.25 4.55 -1.03
N SER A 76 -9.91 5.77 -1.32
CA SER A 76 -9.17 6.13 -2.52
C SER A 76 -8.06 7.12 -2.17
N GLY A 77 -6.96 7.01 -2.88
CA GLY A 77 -5.86 7.93 -2.64
C GLY A 77 -4.72 7.73 -3.60
N GLY A 78 -3.75 8.59 -3.52
CA GLY A 78 -2.55 8.48 -4.36
C GLY A 78 -1.57 9.60 -4.11
N GLY A 79 -0.38 9.40 -4.67
CA GLY A 79 0.71 10.33 -4.56
C GLY A 79 2.03 9.76 -5.03
N PRO A 80 3.12 10.50 -4.84
CA PRO A 80 4.46 10.05 -5.19
C PRO A 80 4.92 8.83 -4.36
N VAL A 81 5.53 7.84 -5.01
CA VAL A 81 6.06 6.63 -4.36
C VAL A 81 7.15 6.97 -3.34
N GLU A 82 7.93 8.00 -3.60
CA GLU A 82 8.98 8.48 -2.70
C GLU A 82 8.46 8.97 -1.34
N ASP A 83 7.20 9.34 -1.25
CA ASP A 83 6.55 9.79 0.01
C ASP A 83 6.10 8.60 0.87
N LEU A 84 6.11 7.38 0.30
CA LEU A 84 5.81 6.14 1.01
C LEU A 84 7.00 5.56 1.81
N ARG A 85 8.11 6.29 1.95
CA ARG A 85 9.30 5.83 2.70
C ARG A 85 8.99 5.46 4.14
N ASP A 86 8.13 6.23 4.78
CA ASP A 86 7.71 5.97 6.16
C ASP A 86 6.88 4.68 6.29
N PHE A 87 6.36 4.19 5.17
CA PHE A 87 5.61 2.92 5.07
C PHE A 87 6.47 1.75 4.56
N GLY A 88 7.80 1.91 4.55
CA GLY A 88 8.74 0.84 4.21
C GLY A 88 9.20 0.79 2.76
N VAL A 89 8.80 1.74 1.93
CA VAL A 89 9.36 1.87 0.57
C VAL A 89 10.81 2.32 0.66
N GLY A 90 11.72 1.57 0.06
CA GLY A 90 13.15 1.85 0.10
C GLY A 90 13.50 3.20 -0.55
N ALA A 91 14.59 3.81 -0.10
CA ALA A 91 15.09 5.05 -0.70
C ALA A 91 15.50 4.84 -2.17
N GLY A 92 15.23 5.84 -3.01
CA GLY A 92 15.62 5.84 -4.42
C GLY A 92 14.55 5.33 -5.38
N TRP A 93 13.43 4.83 -4.87
CA TRP A 93 12.24 4.54 -5.67
C TRP A 93 11.47 5.82 -5.96
N ARG A 94 10.97 5.95 -7.19
CA ARG A 94 10.12 7.04 -7.68
C ARG A 94 9.03 6.47 -8.57
N GLY A 95 7.92 7.19 -8.64
CA GLY A 95 6.76 6.81 -9.44
C GLY A 95 5.51 7.44 -8.87
N THR A 96 4.35 7.03 -9.36
CA THR A 96 3.06 7.47 -8.83
C THR A 96 2.30 6.24 -8.34
N ALA A 97 1.88 6.27 -7.09
CA ALA A 97 1.01 5.26 -6.50
C ALA A 97 -0.45 5.75 -6.50
N ASN A 98 -1.38 4.85 -6.82
CA ASN A 98 -2.82 5.04 -6.70
C ASN A 98 -3.41 3.86 -5.92
N ILE A 99 -4.25 4.16 -4.95
CA ILE A 99 -4.85 3.18 -4.04
C ILE A 99 -6.37 3.30 -4.17
N GLN A 100 -7.03 2.18 -4.37
CA GLN A 100 -8.49 2.11 -4.42
C GLN A 100 -8.96 0.86 -3.70
N PHE A 101 -9.52 1.01 -2.49
CA PHE A 101 -10.15 -0.09 -1.76
C PHE A 101 -11.65 0.12 -1.70
N SER A 102 -12.40 -0.85 -2.19
CA SER A 102 -13.85 -0.89 -2.05
C SER A 102 -14.25 -1.21 -0.61
N GLU A 103 -13.44 -2.03 0.08
CA GLU A 103 -13.66 -2.45 1.45
C GLU A 103 -12.34 -2.63 2.19
N LEU A 104 -12.29 -2.12 3.40
CA LEU A 104 -11.29 -2.41 4.41
C LEU A 104 -12.01 -2.57 5.74
N ALA A 105 -11.98 -3.75 6.34
CA ALA A 105 -12.59 -4.00 7.64
C ALA A 105 -11.66 -4.78 8.56
N GLY A 106 -11.85 -4.61 9.85
CA GLY A 106 -11.12 -5.34 10.87
C GLY A 106 -11.75 -5.21 12.25
N ASP A 107 -11.44 -6.16 13.12
CA ASP A 107 -11.49 -5.94 14.54
C ASP A 107 -10.23 -5.13 14.95
N PHE A 108 -10.11 -4.75 16.23
CA PHE A 108 -8.98 -3.94 16.66
C PHE A 108 -7.65 -4.73 16.72
N ASP A 109 -7.70 -6.05 16.54
CA ASP A 109 -6.54 -6.93 16.62
C ASP A 109 -6.02 -7.32 15.22
N ARG A 110 -6.93 -7.43 14.23
CA ARG A 110 -6.58 -7.93 12.89
C ARG A 110 -7.53 -7.45 11.79
N PRO A 111 -7.07 -7.39 10.53
CA PRO A 111 -7.96 -7.21 9.39
C PRO A 111 -8.86 -8.43 9.22
N THR A 112 -10.10 -8.21 8.81
CA THR A 112 -11.12 -9.24 8.53
C THR A 112 -11.59 -9.22 7.09
N ALA A 113 -11.50 -8.07 6.42
CA ALA A 113 -11.75 -7.93 4.99
C ALA A 113 -10.86 -6.85 4.39
N LEU A 114 -10.42 -7.08 3.16
CA LEU A 114 -9.67 -6.13 2.37
C LEU A 114 -9.89 -6.46 0.89
N ALA A 115 -10.45 -5.53 0.13
CA ALA A 115 -10.68 -5.70 -1.30
C ALA A 115 -10.38 -4.41 -2.05
N GLY A 116 -9.59 -4.48 -3.11
CA GLY A 116 -9.20 -3.32 -3.90
C GLY A 116 -7.92 -3.50 -4.66
N ASP A 117 -7.36 -2.39 -5.12
CA ASP A 117 -6.20 -2.36 -5.99
C ASP A 117 -5.21 -1.29 -5.52
N ILE A 118 -3.92 -1.59 -5.67
CA ILE A 118 -2.83 -0.63 -5.54
C ILE A 118 -2.08 -0.63 -6.86
N GLN A 119 -2.10 0.50 -7.56
CA GLN A 119 -1.43 0.67 -8.84
C GLN A 119 -0.22 1.58 -8.69
N VAL A 120 0.88 1.19 -9.29
CA VAL A 120 2.09 2.00 -9.38
C VAL A 120 2.41 2.22 -10.84
N ALA A 121 2.63 3.47 -11.24
CA ALA A 121 2.99 3.84 -12.60
C ALA A 121 4.35 4.54 -12.64
N ASN A 122 5.04 4.40 -13.79
CA ASN A 122 6.34 5.04 -14.06
C ASN A 122 7.36 4.75 -12.97
N LEU A 123 7.41 3.49 -12.51
CA LEU A 123 8.31 3.10 -11.43
C LEU A 123 9.76 3.15 -11.90
N THR A 124 10.58 3.89 -11.20
CA THR A 124 12.02 3.98 -11.44
C THR A 124 12.78 3.75 -10.13
N SER A 125 14.01 3.30 -10.24
CA SER A 125 14.90 3.17 -9.08
C SER A 125 16.32 3.56 -9.45
N ALA A 126 16.90 4.47 -8.68
CA ALA A 126 18.30 4.88 -8.85
C ALA A 126 19.29 3.70 -8.66
N GLN A 127 18.86 2.63 -8.00
CA GLN A 127 19.68 1.44 -7.75
C GLN A 127 19.49 0.35 -8.82
N PHE A 128 18.52 0.51 -9.72
CA PHE A 128 18.18 -0.47 -10.73
C PHE A 128 18.26 0.16 -12.13
N ALA A 129 18.98 -0.50 -13.04
CA ALA A 129 19.09 -0.13 -14.45
C ALA A 129 19.40 1.36 -14.68
N ASP A 130 20.26 1.96 -13.84
CA ASP A 130 20.66 3.37 -13.89
C ASP A 130 19.48 4.37 -13.87
N GLY A 131 18.41 4.00 -13.18
CA GLY A 131 17.20 4.82 -13.09
C GLY A 131 16.26 4.71 -14.27
N ALA A 132 16.40 3.68 -15.10
CA ALA A 132 15.47 3.41 -16.20
C ALA A 132 14.05 3.18 -15.68
N ASP A 133 13.07 3.46 -16.54
CA ASP A 133 11.67 3.16 -16.27
C ASP A 133 11.49 1.63 -16.19
N LEU A 134 10.95 1.16 -15.08
CA LEU A 134 10.63 -0.24 -14.82
C LEU A 134 9.17 -0.58 -15.17
N GLY A 135 8.40 0.41 -15.61
CA GLY A 135 7.00 0.25 -15.99
C GLY A 135 6.02 0.49 -14.84
N GLY A 136 4.85 -0.10 -15.00
CA GLY A 136 3.78 -0.04 -14.01
C GLY A 136 3.47 -1.41 -13.43
N TYR A 137 2.85 -1.41 -12.26
CA TYR A 137 2.46 -2.61 -11.52
C TYR A 137 1.11 -2.42 -10.88
N ASP A 138 0.36 -3.52 -10.80
CA ASP A 138 -0.93 -3.61 -10.13
C ASP A 138 -0.89 -4.71 -9.07
N LEU A 139 -1.26 -4.36 -7.84
CA LEU A 139 -1.43 -5.28 -6.74
C LEU A 139 -2.92 -5.40 -6.45
N HIS A 140 -3.50 -6.51 -6.86
CA HIS A 140 -4.92 -6.80 -6.72
C HIS A 140 -5.22 -7.61 -5.46
N LEU A 141 -6.16 -7.12 -4.65
CA LEU A 141 -6.69 -7.77 -3.46
C LEU A 141 -8.17 -8.12 -3.72
N GLY A 142 -8.43 -9.39 -3.94
CA GLY A 142 -9.81 -9.87 -4.17
C GLY A 142 -10.63 -9.91 -2.88
N ALA A 143 -11.93 -10.21 -3.00
CA ALA A 143 -12.86 -10.27 -1.87
C ALA A 143 -12.46 -11.26 -0.75
N ASN A 144 -11.62 -12.25 -1.06
CA ASN A 144 -11.10 -13.23 -0.09
C ASN A 144 -9.59 -13.03 0.18
N ALA A 145 -9.12 -11.80 0.05
CA ALA A 145 -7.71 -11.48 0.28
C ALA A 145 -7.27 -11.71 1.73
N VAL A 146 -8.19 -11.63 2.68
CA VAL A 146 -7.91 -11.87 4.11
C VAL A 146 -8.42 -13.24 4.51
N ASP A 147 -7.55 -14.07 5.10
CA ASP A 147 -7.91 -15.39 5.63
C ASP A 147 -8.43 -15.30 7.09
N ALA A 148 -8.84 -16.45 7.64
CA ALA A 148 -9.38 -16.54 9.00
C ALA A 148 -8.38 -16.14 10.10
N ASP A 149 -7.08 -16.19 9.82
CA ASP A 149 -6.01 -15.79 10.74
C ASP A 149 -5.60 -14.33 10.58
N GLY A 150 -6.21 -13.60 9.63
CA GLY A 150 -5.90 -12.21 9.32
C GLY A 150 -4.66 -12.03 8.42
N ASN A 151 -4.18 -13.11 7.77
CA ASN A 151 -3.16 -12.97 6.75
C ASN A 151 -3.77 -12.43 5.47
N ILE A 152 -3.01 -11.60 4.76
CA ILE A 152 -3.44 -10.95 3.54
C ILE A 152 -2.73 -11.59 2.35
N ALA A 153 -3.47 -11.90 1.28
CA ALA A 153 -2.92 -12.38 0.02
C ALA A 153 -3.33 -11.46 -1.13
N ALA A 154 -2.37 -11.05 -1.95
CA ALA A 154 -2.59 -10.19 -3.09
C ALA A 154 -1.87 -10.73 -4.33
N GLN A 155 -2.39 -10.42 -5.52
CA GLN A 155 -1.76 -10.75 -6.80
C GLN A 155 -1.05 -9.52 -7.34
N LEU A 156 0.24 -9.67 -7.63
CA LEU A 156 1.06 -8.63 -8.25
C LEU A 156 1.26 -8.97 -9.72
N ASN A 157 0.87 -8.05 -10.59
CA ASN A 157 1.09 -8.15 -12.03
C ASN A 157 1.72 -6.86 -12.54
N ASP A 158 2.50 -6.94 -13.60
CA ASP A 158 2.88 -5.75 -14.35
C ASP A 158 1.71 -5.24 -15.20
N THR A 159 1.67 -3.94 -15.43
CA THR A 159 0.69 -3.27 -16.31
C THR A 159 1.32 -2.77 -17.60
N GLY A 160 2.54 -3.18 -17.89
CA GLY A 160 3.37 -2.81 -19.02
C GLY A 160 4.73 -2.27 -18.57
N GLY A 161 5.68 -2.25 -19.49
CA GLY A 161 7.05 -1.84 -19.24
C GLY A 161 8.05 -2.94 -19.62
N PRO A 162 9.34 -2.79 -19.24
CA PRO A 162 10.40 -3.69 -19.69
C PRO A 162 10.42 -5.05 -19.00
N LEU A 163 9.66 -5.22 -17.91
CA LEU A 163 9.57 -6.47 -17.17
C LEU A 163 8.16 -7.05 -17.25
N ASP A 164 8.08 -8.37 -17.44
CA ASP A 164 6.87 -9.17 -17.25
C ASP A 164 6.99 -9.81 -15.86
N VAL A 165 6.10 -9.43 -14.95
CA VAL A 165 6.11 -9.85 -13.54
C VAL A 165 4.76 -10.42 -13.16
N GLN A 166 4.80 -11.63 -12.61
CA GLN A 166 3.63 -12.28 -12.01
C GLN A 166 4.03 -12.86 -10.66
N ALA A 167 3.41 -12.34 -9.59
CA ALA A 167 3.74 -12.78 -8.25
C ALA A 167 2.52 -12.73 -7.32
N THR A 168 2.65 -13.44 -6.21
CA THR A 168 1.72 -13.36 -5.08
C THR A 168 2.45 -12.75 -3.89
N VAL A 169 1.83 -11.78 -3.27
CA VAL A 169 2.28 -11.20 -2.00
C VAL A 169 1.43 -11.80 -0.88
N ARG A 170 2.06 -12.31 0.16
CA ARG A 170 1.39 -12.76 1.38
C ARG A 170 1.95 -12.00 2.57
N VAL A 171 1.06 -11.41 3.37
CA VAL A 171 1.44 -10.62 4.54
C VAL A 171 0.83 -11.27 5.78
N SER A 172 1.67 -11.59 6.75
CA SER A 172 1.25 -12.03 8.08
C SER A 172 1.52 -10.92 9.09
N MET A 173 0.45 -10.27 9.56
CA MET A 173 0.56 -9.22 10.59
C MET A 173 1.04 -9.79 11.91
N LYS A 174 0.64 -11.02 12.26
CA LYS A 174 1.05 -11.72 13.47
C LYS A 174 2.54 -12.03 13.50
N GLU A 175 3.09 -12.47 12.36
CA GLU A 175 4.50 -12.81 12.21
C GLU A 175 5.35 -11.61 11.80
N ARG A 176 4.71 -10.47 11.48
CA ARG A 176 5.35 -9.27 10.96
C ARG A 176 6.24 -9.57 9.75
N ARG A 177 5.70 -10.36 8.83
CA ARG A 177 6.41 -10.89 7.68
C ARG A 177 5.60 -10.73 6.41
N ALA A 178 6.26 -10.33 5.34
CA ALA A 178 5.72 -10.34 3.99
C ALA A 178 6.54 -11.27 3.11
N LEU A 179 5.88 -12.13 2.35
CA LEU A 179 6.47 -13.06 1.39
C LEU A 179 6.00 -12.70 -0.01
N LEU A 180 6.93 -12.46 -0.92
CA LEU A 180 6.66 -12.28 -2.34
C LEU A 180 7.17 -13.51 -3.08
N THR A 181 6.27 -14.25 -3.72
CA THR A 181 6.58 -15.45 -4.48
C THR A 181 6.03 -15.34 -5.90
N GLY A 182 6.86 -15.57 -6.90
CA GLY A 182 6.44 -15.47 -8.29
C GLY A 182 7.57 -15.64 -9.28
N ALA A 183 7.44 -15.02 -10.43
CA ALA A 183 8.46 -15.06 -11.47
C ALA A 183 8.49 -13.75 -12.26
N LEU A 184 9.65 -13.44 -12.80
CA LEU A 184 9.86 -12.31 -13.70
C LEU A 184 10.61 -12.69 -14.96
N THR A 185 10.37 -11.94 -16.03
CA THR A 185 11.11 -12.04 -17.30
C THR A 185 11.33 -10.65 -17.87
N ALA A 186 12.51 -10.39 -18.40
CA ALA A 186 12.73 -9.16 -19.16
C ALA A 186 12.08 -9.30 -20.55
N ARG A 187 11.37 -8.26 -20.99
CA ARG A 187 10.84 -8.18 -22.37
C ARG A 187 11.95 -7.89 -23.37
N PRO A 188 11.78 -8.26 -24.65
CA PRO A 188 12.84 -8.10 -25.67
C PRO A 188 13.27 -6.65 -25.93
N ASP A 189 12.39 -5.69 -25.63
CA ASP A 189 12.60 -4.25 -25.75
C ASP A 189 13.12 -3.58 -24.49
N ALA A 190 13.46 -4.38 -23.47
CA ALA A 190 14.02 -3.85 -22.22
C ALA A 190 15.37 -3.16 -22.43
N PRO A 191 15.66 -2.08 -21.69
CA PRO A 191 16.94 -1.38 -21.76
C PRO A 191 18.13 -2.31 -21.53
N PRO A 192 19.27 -2.14 -22.25
CA PRO A 192 20.43 -3.03 -22.12
C PRO A 192 20.97 -3.15 -20.71
N ALA A 193 20.98 -2.06 -19.92
CA ALA A 193 21.41 -2.07 -18.53
C ALA A 193 20.52 -2.98 -17.67
N LEU A 194 19.21 -2.96 -17.90
CA LEU A 194 18.26 -3.84 -17.21
C LEU A 194 18.44 -5.30 -17.61
N LEU A 195 18.65 -5.59 -18.90
CA LEU A 195 18.92 -6.94 -19.40
C LEU A 195 20.16 -7.55 -18.75
N GLN A 196 21.24 -6.76 -18.62
CA GLN A 196 22.46 -7.22 -17.94
C GLN A 196 22.22 -7.56 -16.46
N GLN A 197 21.45 -6.75 -15.74
CA GLN A 197 21.12 -7.03 -14.34
C GLN A 197 20.23 -8.27 -14.20
N ILE A 198 19.24 -8.42 -15.07
CA ILE A 198 18.36 -9.60 -15.10
C ILE A 198 19.14 -10.87 -15.47
N ASP A 199 20.08 -10.81 -16.40
CA ASP A 199 20.96 -11.93 -16.73
C ASP A 199 21.85 -12.31 -15.56
N GLY A 200 22.45 -11.34 -14.86
CA GLY A 200 23.18 -11.57 -13.62
C GLY A 200 22.34 -12.28 -12.55
N LEU A 201 21.08 -11.82 -12.37
CA LEU A 201 20.14 -12.45 -11.44
C LEU A 201 19.81 -13.89 -11.88
N SER A 202 19.64 -14.13 -13.18
CA SER A 202 19.36 -15.45 -13.73
C SER A 202 20.51 -16.46 -13.51
N GLN A 203 21.75 -15.99 -13.51
CA GLN A 203 22.91 -16.82 -13.19
C GLN A 203 22.94 -17.27 -11.71
N LEU A 204 22.43 -16.42 -10.82
CA LEU A 204 22.38 -16.71 -9.38
C LEU A 204 21.21 -17.62 -8.99
N ARG A 205 20.03 -17.40 -9.58
CA ARG A 205 18.78 -18.07 -9.19
C ARG A 205 18.32 -19.15 -10.15
N GLY A 206 18.91 -19.22 -11.34
CA GLY A 206 18.44 -20.08 -12.41
C GLY A 206 17.22 -19.53 -13.13
N ARG A 207 16.73 -20.31 -14.10
CA ARG A 207 15.48 -20.07 -14.81
C ARG A 207 14.55 -21.27 -14.64
N ASP A 208 13.27 -21.04 -14.54
CA ASP A 208 12.27 -22.11 -14.51
C ASP A 208 12.11 -22.77 -15.91
N SER A 209 11.25 -23.78 -16.01
CA SER A 209 10.98 -24.49 -17.27
C SER A 209 10.38 -23.60 -18.38
N GLN A 210 9.92 -22.40 -18.04
CA GLN A 210 9.40 -21.40 -18.96
C GLN A 210 10.40 -20.28 -19.26
N GLY A 211 11.65 -20.40 -18.75
CA GLY A 211 12.71 -19.42 -18.95
C GLY A 211 12.59 -18.17 -18.06
N ARG A 212 11.66 -18.15 -17.08
CA ARG A 212 11.46 -17.05 -16.16
C ARG A 212 12.36 -17.20 -14.94
N ILE A 213 12.69 -16.11 -14.29
CA ILE A 213 13.49 -16.07 -13.07
C ILE A 213 12.56 -16.17 -11.86
N PRO A 214 12.70 -17.19 -11.00
CA PRO A 214 11.87 -17.30 -9.82
C PRO A 214 12.18 -16.18 -8.82
N MET A 215 11.13 -15.58 -8.27
CA MET A 215 11.19 -14.61 -7.18
C MET A 215 10.70 -15.28 -5.91
N ASP A 216 11.50 -15.17 -4.87
CA ASP A 216 11.15 -15.61 -3.53
C ASP A 216 11.88 -14.67 -2.57
N PHE A 217 11.13 -13.67 -2.05
CA PHE A 217 11.65 -12.65 -1.18
C PHE A 217 10.83 -12.61 0.10
N GLU A 218 11.54 -12.60 1.21
CA GLU A 218 10.95 -12.45 2.53
C GLU A 218 11.38 -11.11 3.14
N PHE A 219 10.42 -10.37 3.67
CA PHE A 219 10.61 -9.09 4.32
C PHE A 219 10.01 -9.15 5.72
N ASN A 220 10.78 -8.71 6.72
CA ASN A 220 10.31 -8.54 8.10
C ASN A 220 10.13 -7.04 8.38
N PHE A 221 9.03 -6.64 9.12
CA PHE A 221 8.70 -5.25 9.39
C PHE A 221 8.23 -5.01 10.85
#